data_0e586cfc9aa47c2554a6e6330dd76e6c
#
_entry.id   0e586cfc9aa47c2554a6e6330dd76e6c
#
_cell.length_a   1.000
_cell.length_b   1.000
_cell.length_c   1.000
_cell.angle_alpha   90.00
_cell.angle_beta   90.00
_cell.angle_gamma   90.00
#
_symmetry.space_group_name_H-M   'P 1'
#
loop_
_entity.id
_entity.type
_entity.pdbx_description
1 polymer ?
#
loop_
_entity_poly.entity_id
_entity_poly.type
_entity_poly.pdbx_seq_one_letter_code
_entity_poly.pdbx_strand_id
1 'polypeptide(L)'
;VLLTGITLLLVLGLNRQYWVAFVATVSATMLALLISLVVLKITGDQGLHYETMDYELQPYKTVFLAEVVLGILGAVMDETTDISSSLQQLVWEQPDVSQQALFQSGIAIGREIIGPLVNVLFFIVMADAFPIILLYLRNGNTIAYTLSRTMTLGFTQTIISAIGITLAVPVTSFLASRWVVQGK
;
A
#
# COMPACT_ATOMS: atom_id res chain seq x y z
N VAL A 1 -1.93 9.52 -8.78
CA VAL A 1 -3.37 9.85 -8.77
C VAL A 1 -3.98 9.70 -10.16
N LEU A 2 -3.43 10.30 -11.24
CA LEU A 2 -3.99 10.14 -12.60
C LEU A 2 -3.96 8.68 -13.07
N LEU A 3 -2.81 8.02 -12.95
CA LEU A 3 -2.66 6.61 -13.30
C LEU A 3 -3.64 5.72 -12.50
N THR A 4 -3.72 5.92 -11.20
CA THR A 4 -4.67 5.21 -10.33
C THR A 4 -6.10 5.41 -10.78
N GLY A 5 -6.49 6.65 -11.13
CA GLY A 5 -7.82 6.94 -11.65
C GLY A 5 -8.11 6.21 -12.96
N ILE A 6 -7.16 6.21 -13.90
CA ILE A 6 -7.31 5.50 -15.19
C ILE A 6 -7.39 3.98 -14.97
N THR A 7 -6.53 3.42 -14.12
CA THR A 7 -6.52 1.97 -13.83
C THR A 7 -7.84 1.53 -13.20
N LEU A 8 -8.29 2.24 -12.16
CA LEU A 8 -9.58 1.94 -11.52
C LEU A 8 -10.75 2.10 -12.49
N LEU A 9 -10.70 3.09 -13.39
CA LEU A 9 -11.71 3.30 -14.42
C LEU A 9 -11.78 2.11 -15.39
N LEU A 10 -10.63 1.59 -15.81
CA LEU A 10 -10.55 0.43 -16.71
C LEU A 10 -11.02 -0.86 -16.03
N VAL A 11 -10.74 -1.04 -14.75
CA VAL A 11 -11.06 -2.24 -13.98
C VAL A 11 -12.53 -2.25 -13.52
N LEU A 12 -12.99 -1.15 -12.93
CA LEU A 12 -14.32 -1.07 -12.29
C LEU A 12 -15.38 -0.41 -13.16
N GLY A 13 -14.98 0.32 -14.22
CA GLY A 13 -15.89 1.17 -14.98
C GLY A 13 -16.34 2.40 -14.18
N LEU A 14 -17.15 3.28 -14.79
CA LEU A 14 -17.72 4.47 -14.13
C LEU A 14 -18.94 4.10 -13.27
N ASN A 15 -18.67 3.41 -12.15
CA ASN A 15 -19.68 3.01 -11.19
C ASN A 15 -19.45 3.67 -9.83
N ARG A 16 -20.41 3.56 -8.90
CA ARG A 16 -20.22 4.03 -7.52
C ARG A 16 -19.01 3.40 -6.83
N GLN A 17 -18.76 2.13 -7.12
CA GLN A 17 -17.61 1.38 -6.64
C GLN A 17 -16.28 2.05 -7.04
N TYR A 18 -16.18 2.57 -8.29
CA TYR A 18 -15.04 3.35 -8.73
C TYR A 18 -14.74 4.53 -7.80
N TRP A 19 -15.76 5.34 -7.48
CA TRP A 19 -15.59 6.50 -6.62
C TRP A 19 -15.21 6.12 -5.19
N VAL A 20 -15.78 5.04 -4.66
CA VAL A 20 -15.39 4.51 -3.33
C VAL A 20 -13.93 4.12 -3.33
N ALA A 21 -13.52 3.26 -4.27
CA ALA A 21 -12.14 2.79 -4.37
C ALA A 21 -11.16 3.95 -4.61
N PHE A 22 -11.48 4.87 -5.52
CA PHE A 22 -10.62 6.02 -5.84
C PHE A 22 -10.40 6.95 -4.64
N VAL A 23 -11.48 7.37 -3.98
CA VAL A 23 -11.39 8.28 -2.81
C VAL A 23 -10.70 7.57 -1.65
N ALA A 24 -11.01 6.29 -1.42
CA ALA A 24 -10.35 5.50 -0.38
C ALA A 24 -8.84 5.36 -0.65
N THR A 25 -8.45 5.01 -1.87
CA THR A 25 -7.04 4.88 -2.26
C THR A 25 -6.28 6.20 -2.06
N VAL A 26 -6.81 7.30 -2.57
CA VAL A 26 -6.15 8.61 -2.45
C VAL A 26 -6.04 9.04 -0.98
N SER A 27 -7.10 8.91 -0.19
CA SER A 27 -7.09 9.32 1.21
C SER A 27 -6.19 8.44 2.08
N ALA A 28 -6.22 7.11 1.91
CA ALA A 28 -5.36 6.19 2.66
C ALA A 28 -3.87 6.39 2.29
N THR A 29 -3.56 6.58 1.00
CA THR A 29 -2.20 6.88 0.55
C THR A 29 -1.69 8.21 1.12
N MET A 30 -2.51 9.26 1.10
CA MET A 30 -2.15 10.56 1.69
C MET A 30 -1.85 10.43 3.19
N LEU A 31 -2.69 9.72 3.94
CA LEU A 31 -2.48 9.48 5.37
C LEU A 31 -1.19 8.69 5.63
N ALA A 32 -0.95 7.63 4.88
CA ALA A 32 0.26 6.82 5.01
C ALA A 32 1.52 7.65 4.72
N LEU A 33 1.50 8.47 3.67
CA LEU A 33 2.60 9.37 3.33
C LEU A 33 2.85 10.41 4.42
N LEU A 34 1.79 11.02 4.96
CA LEU A 34 1.93 12.00 6.05
C LEU A 34 2.58 11.36 7.27
N ILE A 35 2.10 10.19 7.70
CA ILE A 35 2.69 9.45 8.81
C ILE A 35 4.17 9.14 8.53
N SER A 36 4.48 8.65 7.34
CA SER A 36 5.84 8.27 6.94
C SER A 36 6.79 9.46 6.93
N LEU A 37 6.36 10.59 6.37
CA LEU A 37 7.16 11.83 6.36
C LEU A 37 7.41 12.37 7.78
N VAL A 38 6.42 12.28 8.67
CA VAL A 38 6.57 12.67 10.07
C VAL A 38 7.59 11.76 10.76
N VAL A 39 7.48 10.43 10.57
CA VAL A 39 8.41 9.46 11.17
C VAL A 39 9.83 9.70 10.63
N LEU A 40 10.03 9.80 9.32
CA LEU A 40 11.33 10.06 8.72
C LEU A 40 11.95 11.37 9.22
N LYS A 41 11.14 12.42 9.41
CA LYS A 41 11.60 13.69 9.96
C LYS A 41 12.02 13.58 11.43
N ILE A 42 11.29 12.81 12.24
CA ILE A 42 11.60 12.62 13.67
C ILE A 42 12.85 11.76 13.85
N THR A 43 13.01 10.70 13.04
CA THR A 43 14.16 9.78 13.10
C THR A 43 15.41 10.35 12.43
N GLY A 44 15.28 11.44 11.68
CA GLY A 44 16.41 12.06 10.98
C GLY A 44 17.02 11.15 9.91
N ASP A 45 16.22 10.26 9.31
CA ASP A 45 16.64 9.27 8.31
C ASP A 45 17.76 8.31 8.82
N GLN A 46 17.91 8.15 10.14
CA GLN A 46 18.96 7.30 10.73
C GLN A 46 18.78 5.83 10.30
N GLY A 47 19.86 5.23 9.81
CA GLY A 47 19.89 3.85 9.34
C GLY A 47 19.37 3.62 7.92
N LEU A 48 18.94 4.65 7.21
CA LEU A 48 18.58 4.55 5.79
C LEU A 48 19.83 4.78 4.93
N HIS A 49 20.15 3.79 4.12
CA HIS A 49 21.33 3.80 3.25
C HIS A 49 20.95 4.15 1.81
N TYR A 50 20.61 5.43 1.58
CA TYR A 50 20.23 5.93 0.25
C TYR A 50 21.34 5.78 -0.80
N GLU A 51 22.60 5.73 -0.37
CA GLU A 51 23.76 5.53 -1.24
C GLU A 51 23.80 4.17 -1.95
N THR A 52 22.96 3.23 -1.54
CA THR A 52 22.84 1.91 -2.19
C THR A 52 21.89 1.89 -3.38
N MET A 53 21.22 3.00 -3.65
CA MET A 53 20.36 3.14 -4.84
C MET A 53 21.21 3.38 -6.09
N ASP A 54 20.84 2.74 -7.19
CA ASP A 54 21.58 2.78 -8.48
C ASP A 54 21.54 4.14 -9.23
N TYR A 55 21.05 5.20 -8.59
CA TYR A 55 20.82 6.50 -9.23
C TYR A 55 21.85 7.56 -8.84
N GLU A 56 23.05 7.48 -9.40
CA GLU A 56 24.19 8.34 -9.03
C GLU A 56 23.96 9.87 -9.27
N LEU A 57 23.01 10.25 -10.13
CA LEU A 57 22.79 11.63 -10.55
C LEU A 57 21.51 12.29 -10.00
N GLN A 58 20.73 11.58 -9.20
CA GLN A 58 19.43 12.02 -8.68
C GLN A 58 19.49 12.25 -7.16
N PRO A 59 18.65 13.14 -6.61
CA PRO A 59 18.52 13.27 -5.16
C PRO A 59 17.87 12.00 -4.57
N TYR A 60 18.68 11.08 -4.06
CA TYR A 60 18.31 9.74 -3.57
C TYR A 60 17.02 9.72 -2.74
N LYS A 61 16.89 10.68 -1.82
CA LYS A 61 15.69 10.79 -0.97
C LYS A 61 14.42 11.02 -1.78
N THR A 62 14.48 11.85 -2.82
CA THR A 62 13.31 12.14 -3.67
C THR A 62 12.92 10.91 -4.50
N VAL A 63 13.91 10.18 -5.02
CA VAL A 63 13.66 8.94 -5.77
C VAL A 63 13.05 7.87 -4.85
N PHE A 64 13.63 7.67 -3.67
CA PHE A 64 13.08 6.75 -2.66
C PHE A 64 11.63 7.10 -2.29
N LEU A 65 11.34 8.37 -2.03
CA LEU A 65 9.97 8.81 -1.73
C LEU A 65 9.01 8.56 -2.91
N ALA A 66 9.48 8.73 -4.14
CA ALA A 66 8.67 8.43 -5.33
C ALA A 66 8.37 6.92 -5.44
N GLU A 67 9.34 6.05 -5.19
CA GLU A 67 9.16 4.60 -5.13
C GLU A 67 8.18 4.19 -4.03
N VAL A 68 8.33 4.78 -2.84
CA VAL A 68 7.41 4.56 -1.71
C VAL A 68 5.98 4.95 -2.09
N VAL A 69 5.80 6.12 -2.72
CA VAL A 69 4.47 6.59 -3.17
C VAL A 69 3.85 5.62 -4.17
N LEU A 70 4.62 5.15 -5.15
CA LEU A 70 4.13 4.20 -6.16
C LEU A 70 3.78 2.85 -5.53
N GLY A 71 4.61 2.36 -4.61
CA GLY A 71 4.38 1.11 -3.88
C GLY A 71 3.11 1.17 -3.02
N ILE A 72 2.93 2.27 -2.26
CA ILE A 72 1.71 2.47 -1.46
C ILE A 72 0.48 2.54 -2.36
N LEU A 73 0.53 3.35 -3.44
CA LEU A 73 -0.60 3.52 -4.35
C LEU A 73 -1.06 2.18 -4.94
N GLY A 74 -0.12 1.34 -5.40
CA GLY A 74 -0.42 0.02 -5.93
C GLY A 74 -1.10 -0.87 -4.88
N ALA A 75 -0.44 -1.05 -3.74
CA ALA A 75 -0.92 -1.93 -2.67
C ALA A 75 -2.28 -1.48 -2.09
N VAL A 76 -2.45 -0.17 -1.84
CA VAL A 76 -3.71 0.39 -1.33
C VAL A 76 -4.81 0.31 -2.38
N MET A 77 -4.49 0.48 -3.66
CA MET A 77 -5.47 0.35 -4.75
C MET A 77 -6.04 -1.07 -4.82
N ASP A 78 -5.20 -2.10 -4.72
CA ASP A 78 -5.61 -3.49 -4.72
C ASP A 78 -6.55 -3.77 -3.53
N GLU A 79 -6.15 -3.37 -2.33
CA GLU A 79 -6.93 -3.53 -1.11
C GLU A 79 -8.30 -2.84 -1.18
N THR A 80 -8.32 -1.56 -1.61
CA THR A 80 -9.57 -0.79 -1.71
C THR A 80 -10.52 -1.36 -2.75
N THR A 81 -9.98 -1.91 -3.85
CA THR A 81 -10.75 -2.56 -4.90
C THR A 81 -11.38 -3.85 -4.40
N ASP A 82 -10.61 -4.69 -3.72
CA ASP A 82 -11.09 -5.98 -3.19
C ASP A 82 -12.19 -5.77 -2.15
N ILE A 83 -11.98 -4.88 -1.17
CA ILE A 83 -12.99 -4.56 -0.16
C ILE A 83 -14.25 -3.97 -0.80
N SER A 84 -14.10 -2.99 -1.71
CA SER A 84 -15.27 -2.34 -2.33
C SER A 84 -16.07 -3.30 -3.22
N SER A 85 -15.39 -4.22 -3.94
CA SER A 85 -16.01 -5.25 -4.75
C SER A 85 -16.79 -6.26 -3.92
N SER A 86 -16.16 -6.74 -2.85
CA SER A 86 -16.79 -7.71 -1.93
C SER A 86 -18.00 -7.11 -1.23
N LEU A 87 -17.94 -5.85 -0.80
CA LEU A 87 -19.07 -5.17 -0.18
C LEU A 87 -20.19 -4.87 -1.18
N GLN A 88 -19.86 -4.56 -2.43
CA GLN A 88 -20.85 -4.40 -3.47
C GLN A 88 -21.59 -5.70 -3.76
N GLN A 89 -20.87 -6.84 -3.82
CA GLN A 89 -21.47 -8.15 -3.99
C GLN A 89 -22.39 -8.50 -2.81
N LEU A 90 -21.97 -8.21 -1.58
CA LEU A 90 -22.78 -8.45 -0.39
C LEU A 90 -24.12 -7.69 -0.43
N VAL A 91 -24.13 -6.45 -0.94
CA VAL A 91 -25.36 -5.66 -1.10
C VAL A 91 -26.27 -6.24 -2.19
N TRP A 92 -25.72 -6.83 -3.25
CA TRP A 92 -26.52 -7.51 -4.26
C TRP A 92 -27.17 -8.78 -3.74
N GLU A 93 -26.46 -9.56 -2.93
CA GLU A 93 -26.96 -10.79 -2.33
C GLU A 93 -27.95 -10.52 -1.17
N GLN A 94 -27.70 -9.47 -0.40
CA GLN A 94 -28.49 -9.08 0.77
C GLN A 94 -28.88 -7.59 0.69
N PRO A 95 -29.94 -7.26 -0.08
CA PRO A 95 -30.37 -5.88 -0.26
C PRO A 95 -30.73 -5.13 1.03
N ASP A 96 -31.13 -5.84 2.07
CA ASP A 96 -31.56 -5.25 3.36
C ASP A 96 -30.44 -5.19 4.40
N VAL A 97 -29.17 -5.44 4.01
CA VAL A 97 -28.03 -5.35 4.91
C VAL A 97 -27.90 -3.94 5.51
N SER A 98 -27.71 -3.85 6.82
CA SER A 98 -27.54 -2.59 7.50
C SER A 98 -26.17 -1.97 7.23
N GLN A 99 -26.07 -0.64 7.29
CA GLN A 99 -24.82 0.07 7.10
C GLN A 99 -23.73 -0.39 8.09
N GLN A 100 -24.12 -0.67 9.35
CA GLN A 100 -23.21 -1.14 10.38
C GLN A 100 -22.68 -2.55 10.06
N ALA A 101 -23.53 -3.45 9.59
CA ALA A 101 -23.13 -4.79 9.17
C ALA A 101 -22.17 -4.74 7.99
N LEU A 102 -22.43 -3.87 7.00
CA LEU A 102 -21.53 -3.63 5.86
C LEU A 102 -20.15 -3.13 6.32
N PHE A 103 -20.11 -2.16 7.22
CA PHE A 103 -18.84 -1.66 7.78
C PHE A 103 -18.06 -2.78 8.47
N GLN A 104 -18.73 -3.57 9.32
CA GLN A 104 -18.09 -4.70 10.02
C GLN A 104 -17.59 -5.77 9.05
N SER A 105 -18.36 -6.08 8.01
CA SER A 105 -17.94 -7.01 6.96
C SER A 105 -16.71 -6.49 6.21
N GLY A 106 -16.65 -5.20 5.89
CA GLY A 106 -15.47 -4.60 5.26
C GLY A 106 -14.21 -4.69 6.13
N ILE A 107 -14.35 -4.45 7.44
CA ILE A 107 -13.24 -4.62 8.39
C ILE A 107 -12.82 -6.11 8.48
N ALA A 108 -13.75 -7.04 8.47
CA ALA A 108 -13.45 -8.47 8.51
C ALA A 108 -12.69 -8.91 7.25
N ILE A 109 -13.18 -8.54 6.07
CA ILE A 109 -12.52 -8.81 4.78
C ILE A 109 -11.11 -8.24 4.77
N GLY A 110 -10.95 -6.95 5.11
CA GLY A 110 -9.63 -6.31 5.12
C GLY A 110 -8.63 -7.00 6.04
N ARG A 111 -9.06 -7.45 7.23
CA ARG A 111 -8.19 -8.21 8.14
C ARG A 111 -7.65 -9.51 7.53
N GLU A 112 -8.42 -10.17 6.70
CA GLU A 112 -7.99 -11.41 6.03
C GLU A 112 -6.98 -11.12 4.91
N ILE A 113 -7.09 -9.97 4.26
CA ILE A 113 -6.26 -9.60 3.09
C ILE A 113 -4.92 -8.97 3.50
N ILE A 114 -4.85 -8.18 4.59
CA ILE A 114 -3.65 -7.46 5.03
C ILE A 114 -2.41 -8.38 5.11
N GLY A 115 -2.54 -9.54 5.76
CA GLY A 115 -1.41 -10.45 5.98
C GLY A 115 -0.79 -10.95 4.67
N PRO A 116 -1.56 -11.59 3.79
CA PRO A 116 -1.09 -12.01 2.47
C PRO A 116 -0.48 -10.88 1.65
N LEU A 117 -1.11 -9.69 1.62
CA LEU A 117 -0.65 -8.56 0.82
C LEU A 117 0.72 -8.04 1.30
N VAL A 118 0.89 -7.86 2.62
CA VAL A 118 2.16 -7.43 3.21
C VAL A 118 3.26 -8.46 2.98
N ASN A 119 2.94 -9.77 3.06
CA ASN A 119 3.89 -10.82 2.76
C ASN A 119 4.35 -10.78 1.30
N VAL A 120 3.44 -10.56 0.35
CA VAL A 120 3.79 -10.43 -1.08
C VAL A 120 4.73 -9.25 -1.29
N LEU A 121 4.43 -8.09 -0.71
CA LEU A 121 5.30 -6.91 -0.79
C LEU A 121 6.71 -7.20 -0.23
N PHE A 122 6.77 -7.87 0.92
CA PHE A 122 8.05 -8.26 1.52
C PHE A 122 8.86 -9.17 0.59
N PHE A 123 8.22 -10.19 -0.02
CA PHE A 123 8.92 -11.08 -0.95
C PHE A 123 9.35 -10.39 -2.25
N ILE A 124 8.59 -9.43 -2.76
CA ILE A 124 9.00 -8.61 -3.91
C ILE A 124 10.29 -7.85 -3.57
N VAL A 125 10.33 -7.16 -2.43
CA VAL A 125 11.52 -6.43 -1.97
C VAL A 125 12.72 -7.36 -1.78
N MET A 126 12.51 -8.56 -1.23
CA MET A 126 13.57 -9.57 -1.11
C MET A 126 14.09 -10.02 -2.47
N ALA A 127 13.21 -10.24 -3.43
CA ALA A 127 13.59 -10.65 -4.78
C ALA A 127 14.40 -9.56 -5.50
N ASP A 128 14.00 -8.31 -5.38
CA ASP A 128 14.71 -7.16 -5.97
C ASP A 128 16.11 -6.97 -5.36
N ALA A 129 16.24 -7.15 -4.04
CA ALA A 129 17.53 -7.02 -3.36
C ALA A 129 18.46 -8.22 -3.59
N PHE A 130 17.94 -9.37 -4.04
CA PHE A 130 18.69 -10.62 -4.10
C PHE A 130 19.96 -10.56 -4.95
N PRO A 131 19.98 -9.97 -6.18
CA PRO A 131 21.20 -9.87 -6.98
C PRO A 131 22.31 -9.07 -6.29
N ILE A 132 21.93 -7.95 -5.64
CA ILE A 132 22.86 -7.10 -4.91
C ILE A 132 23.39 -7.81 -3.66
N ILE A 133 22.55 -8.53 -2.94
CA ILE A 133 22.97 -9.35 -1.78
C ILE A 133 24.05 -10.36 -2.21
N LEU A 134 23.84 -11.07 -3.32
CA LEU A 134 24.82 -12.02 -3.84
C LEU A 134 26.16 -11.35 -4.21
N LEU A 135 26.10 -10.16 -4.81
CA LEU A 135 27.30 -9.41 -5.19
C LEU A 135 28.09 -8.99 -3.94
N TYR A 136 27.43 -8.49 -2.91
CA TYR A 136 28.10 -8.10 -1.65
C TYR A 136 28.74 -9.30 -0.95
N LEU A 137 28.04 -10.43 -0.87
CA LEU A 137 28.57 -11.67 -0.28
C LEU A 137 29.76 -12.22 -1.08
N ARG A 138 29.70 -12.18 -2.41
CA ARG A 138 30.80 -12.59 -3.29
C ARG A 138 32.05 -11.70 -3.09
N ASN A 139 31.87 -10.45 -2.76
CA ASN A 139 32.95 -9.51 -2.45
C ASN A 139 33.51 -9.69 -1.01
N GLY A 140 33.12 -10.72 -0.28
CA GLY A 140 33.63 -11.04 1.05
C GLY A 140 33.00 -10.26 2.20
N ASN A 141 31.91 -9.55 1.97
CA ASN A 141 31.19 -8.85 3.03
C ASN A 141 30.46 -9.85 3.94
N THR A 142 30.30 -9.49 5.21
CA THR A 142 29.52 -10.28 6.16
C THR A 142 28.02 -10.21 5.86
N ILE A 143 27.28 -11.23 6.24
CA ILE A 143 25.81 -11.28 6.05
C ILE A 143 25.14 -10.07 6.74
N ALA A 144 25.53 -9.76 7.98
CA ALA A 144 24.95 -8.64 8.72
C ALA A 144 25.17 -7.30 8.02
N TYR A 145 26.38 -7.04 7.53
CA TYR A 145 26.69 -5.83 6.76
C TYR A 145 25.89 -5.79 5.46
N THR A 146 25.87 -6.89 4.73
CA THR A 146 25.14 -6.99 3.46
C THR A 146 23.67 -6.67 3.66
N LEU A 147 22.98 -7.34 4.60
CA LEU A 147 21.56 -7.11 4.84
C LEU A 147 21.28 -5.67 5.32
N SER A 148 22.12 -5.12 6.20
CA SER A 148 21.92 -3.73 6.65
C SER A 148 22.06 -2.72 5.51
N ARG A 149 22.88 -2.99 4.51
CA ARG A 149 23.06 -2.09 3.36
C ARG A 149 22.01 -2.25 2.29
N THR A 150 21.64 -3.48 1.96
CA THR A 150 20.79 -3.77 0.80
C THR A 150 19.30 -3.79 1.12
N MET A 151 18.92 -4.08 2.38
CA MET A 151 17.53 -4.33 2.73
C MET A 151 16.83 -3.20 3.50
N THR A 152 17.57 -2.24 4.02
CA THR A 152 16.99 -1.20 4.91
C THR A 152 15.91 -0.36 4.21
N LEU A 153 16.18 0.08 2.99
CA LEU A 153 15.22 0.87 2.20
C LEU A 153 13.97 0.05 1.86
N GLY A 154 14.16 -1.20 1.42
CA GLY A 154 13.06 -2.09 1.08
C GLY A 154 12.19 -2.46 2.28
N PHE A 155 12.78 -2.72 3.45
CA PHE A 155 12.02 -2.92 4.69
C PHE A 155 11.22 -1.67 5.06
N THR A 156 11.83 -0.50 4.96
CA THR A 156 11.16 0.76 5.24
C THR A 156 9.97 0.95 4.29
N GLN A 157 10.15 0.73 3.00
CA GLN A 157 9.08 0.78 2.00
C GLN A 157 7.95 -0.20 2.32
N THR A 158 8.28 -1.45 2.69
CA THR A 158 7.28 -2.47 3.06
C THR A 158 6.49 -2.04 4.29
N ILE A 159 7.14 -1.52 5.33
CA ILE A 159 6.47 -1.03 6.55
C ILE A 159 5.54 0.14 6.22
N ILE A 160 5.99 1.09 5.42
CA ILE A 160 5.17 2.24 5.02
C ILE A 160 3.95 1.79 4.20
N SER A 161 4.14 0.85 3.28
CA SER A 161 3.04 0.27 2.49
C SER A 161 2.06 -0.50 3.39
N ALA A 162 2.54 -1.26 4.37
CA ALA A 162 1.70 -1.97 5.34
C ALA A 162 0.83 -1.00 6.18
N ILE A 163 1.39 0.15 6.56
CA ILE A 163 0.61 1.23 7.22
C ILE A 163 -0.50 1.72 6.27
N GLY A 164 -0.18 1.95 5.00
CA GLY A 164 -1.13 2.38 3.98
C GLY A 164 -2.29 1.38 3.80
N ILE A 165 -1.96 0.11 3.64
CA ILE A 165 -2.93 -1.00 3.54
C ILE A 165 -3.82 -1.04 4.80
N THR A 166 -3.22 -1.01 5.98
CA THR A 166 -3.98 -1.05 7.25
C THR A 166 -4.94 0.13 7.39
N LEU A 167 -4.55 1.33 6.95
CA LEU A 167 -5.41 2.51 6.95
C LEU A 167 -6.49 2.46 5.86
N ALA A 168 -6.22 1.80 4.74
CA ALA A 168 -7.18 1.64 3.66
C ALA A 168 -8.42 0.86 4.09
N VAL A 169 -8.26 -0.16 4.93
CA VAL A 169 -9.37 -1.01 5.42
C VAL A 169 -10.51 -0.19 6.06
N PRO A 170 -10.28 0.58 7.14
CA PRO A 170 -11.38 1.34 7.76
C PRO A 170 -11.91 2.46 6.86
N VAL A 171 -11.06 3.10 6.06
CA VAL A 171 -11.47 4.16 5.14
C VAL A 171 -12.39 3.61 4.06
N THR A 172 -12.00 2.52 3.40
CA THR A 172 -12.80 1.88 2.35
C THR A 172 -14.10 1.34 2.91
N SER A 173 -14.04 0.63 4.04
CA SER A 173 -15.24 0.08 4.69
C SER A 173 -16.25 1.17 5.07
N PHE A 174 -15.77 2.30 5.55
CA PHE A 174 -16.61 3.43 5.91
C PHE A 174 -17.25 4.09 4.66
N LEU A 175 -16.46 4.35 3.62
CA LEU A 175 -16.97 4.95 2.39
C LEU A 175 -17.95 4.01 1.67
N ALA A 176 -17.59 2.73 1.55
CA ALA A 176 -18.45 1.73 0.91
C ALA A 176 -19.77 1.56 1.66
N SER A 177 -19.74 1.46 2.99
CA SER A 177 -20.97 1.31 3.78
C SER A 177 -21.94 2.49 3.63
N ARG A 178 -21.43 3.69 3.37
CA ARG A 178 -22.29 4.88 3.15
C ARG A 178 -22.76 5.00 1.70
N TRP A 179 -21.86 4.87 0.75
CA TRP A 179 -22.16 5.21 -0.65
C TRP A 179 -22.83 4.07 -1.41
N VAL A 180 -22.57 2.82 -1.02
CA VAL A 180 -23.21 1.66 -1.64
C VAL A 180 -24.67 1.54 -1.17
N VAL A 181 -24.95 1.78 0.11
CA VAL A 181 -26.32 1.72 0.66
C VAL A 181 -27.22 2.87 0.17
N GLN A 182 -26.69 4.08 -0.04
CA GLN A 182 -27.45 5.24 -0.52
C GLN A 182 -27.88 5.13 -2.00
N GLY A 183 -27.54 4.05 -2.66
CA GLY A 183 -27.81 3.81 -4.07
C GLY A 183 -29.06 3.03 -4.40
N LYS A 184 -29.93 2.81 -3.40
CA LYS A 184 -31.26 2.21 -3.59
C LYS A 184 -32.31 3.22 -4.01
#